data_bdcaf532a59d3004b25d39d03728b04b
#
_entry.id   bdcaf532a59d3004b25d39d03728b04b
#
_cell.length_a   1.000
_cell.length_b   1.000
_cell.length_c   1.000
_cell.angle_alpha   90.00
_cell.angle_beta   90.00
_cell.angle_gamma   90.00
#
_symmetry.space_group_name_H-M   'P 1'
#
loop_
_entity.id
_entity.type
_entity.pdbx_description
1 polymer ?
#
loop_
_entity_poly.entity_id
_entity_poly.type
_entity_poly.pdbx_seq_one_letter_code
_entity_poly.pdbx_strand_id
1 'polypeptide(L)'
;MSEKWVTVLGSFVADLAFRTHKIPAWGETVLGSDFQLGPGGKGSNQAVAAARLGGKVSFVSKLGRDPFGDLARKTYAQEGIDTRFVFESTEHATGGAAIILDEKTGENAIIVFPGACFHVTPAEIDQARSRISESAVFLTQLELQIPAVEYGLRIAHELGVTTILNPAPGLALPQSIFAHCDYVTPNESEAATLTGVPVANLADAERAADALLAKGARNAVITLGAQGALVKNASVKAHVTAIDAGRVVETTGAGDAFNGGFAIALAEGKDIVAATKFGCAVAGISVTRPGTSLSMPKRAEVDALLARTL
;
A
#
# COMPACT_ATOMS: atom_id res chain seq x y z
N MET A 1 -17.15 15.99 13.63
CA MET A 1 -16.17 14.98 14.10
C MET A 1 -14.80 15.53 13.79
N SER A 2 -13.85 15.55 14.74
CA SER A 2 -12.48 16.00 14.43
C SER A 2 -11.91 15.05 13.38
N GLU A 3 -11.47 15.62 12.26
CA GLU A 3 -10.78 14.86 11.21
C GLU A 3 -9.51 14.24 11.79
N LYS A 4 -9.53 12.94 12.05
CA LYS A 4 -8.39 12.22 12.59
C LYS A 4 -7.35 11.98 11.48
N TRP A 5 -6.08 11.90 11.89
CA TRP A 5 -4.98 11.62 10.98
C TRP A 5 -4.94 10.13 10.58
N VAL A 6 -4.40 9.87 9.40
CA VAL A 6 -3.85 8.56 8.99
C VAL A 6 -2.35 8.73 8.90
N THR A 7 -1.59 8.01 9.71
CA THR A 7 -0.12 7.98 9.61
C THR A 7 0.30 6.77 8.79
N VAL A 8 1.08 7.01 7.75
CA VAL A 8 1.67 5.96 6.91
C VAL A 8 3.16 5.92 7.15
N LEU A 9 3.69 4.79 7.64
CA LEU A 9 5.12 4.49 7.66
C LEU A 9 5.43 3.65 6.43
N GLY A 10 6.27 4.17 5.51
CA GLY A 10 6.47 3.44 4.28
C GLY A 10 7.53 4.00 3.34
N SER A 11 7.66 3.35 2.20
CA SER A 11 8.60 3.65 1.14
C SER A 11 8.13 4.75 0.21
N PHE A 12 9.11 5.43 -0.38
CA PHE A 12 8.99 6.08 -1.68
C PHE A 12 10.03 5.48 -2.62
N VAL A 13 9.60 5.20 -3.83
CA VAL A 13 10.44 4.71 -4.92
C VAL A 13 10.06 5.48 -6.18
N ALA A 14 11.02 6.06 -6.89
CA ALA A 14 10.75 6.67 -8.19
C ALA A 14 10.55 5.57 -9.23
N ASP A 15 9.42 5.54 -9.92
CA ASP A 15 9.12 4.58 -10.98
C ASP A 15 9.68 5.09 -12.31
N LEU A 16 10.68 4.37 -12.87
CA LEU A 16 11.27 4.61 -14.17
C LEU A 16 10.74 3.55 -15.14
N ALA A 17 9.64 3.86 -15.82
CA ALA A 17 8.96 2.93 -16.71
C ALA A 17 9.42 3.14 -18.16
N PHE A 18 10.04 2.12 -18.73
CA PHE A 18 10.47 2.07 -20.12
C PHE A 18 9.56 1.12 -20.91
N ARG A 19 9.01 1.58 -22.02
CA ARG A 19 8.27 0.73 -22.96
C ARG A 19 9.20 0.28 -24.07
N THR A 20 9.13 -0.98 -24.43
CA THR A 20 9.97 -1.57 -25.48
C THR A 20 9.25 -2.76 -26.12
N HIS A 21 9.70 -3.16 -27.31
CA HIS A 21 9.17 -4.31 -28.02
C HIS A 21 9.69 -5.67 -27.51
N LYS A 22 10.70 -5.66 -26.64
CA LYS A 22 11.25 -6.86 -25.96
C LYS A 22 12.12 -6.47 -24.76
N ILE A 23 12.28 -7.37 -23.83
CA ILE A 23 13.25 -7.26 -22.74
C ILE A 23 14.66 -7.51 -23.34
N PRO A 24 15.66 -6.62 -23.09
CA PRO A 24 17.02 -6.82 -23.63
C PRO A 24 17.70 -8.05 -23.01
N ALA A 25 18.39 -8.81 -23.83
CA ALA A 25 19.29 -9.86 -23.36
C ALA A 25 20.59 -9.28 -22.78
N TRP A 26 21.40 -10.10 -22.08
CA TRP A 26 22.68 -9.65 -21.57
C TRP A 26 23.59 -9.14 -22.69
N GLY A 27 24.10 -7.92 -22.53
CA GLY A 27 24.94 -7.24 -23.53
C GLY A 27 24.19 -6.62 -24.69
N GLU A 28 22.86 -6.68 -24.72
CA GLU A 28 22.04 -6.10 -25.78
C GLU A 28 21.58 -4.69 -25.41
N THR A 29 21.55 -3.79 -26.39
CA THR A 29 20.90 -2.48 -26.32
C THR A 29 19.63 -2.52 -27.12
N VAL A 30 18.50 -2.15 -26.53
CA VAL A 30 17.18 -2.05 -27.19
C VAL A 30 16.70 -0.61 -27.10
N LEU A 31 16.17 -0.08 -28.20
CA LEU A 31 15.55 1.25 -28.20
C LEU A 31 14.15 1.15 -27.58
N GLY A 32 13.91 1.97 -26.55
CA GLY A 32 12.59 2.16 -25.99
C GLY A 32 11.70 3.03 -26.90
N SER A 33 10.40 2.79 -26.85
CA SER A 33 9.39 3.58 -27.56
C SER A 33 8.80 4.71 -26.69
N ASP A 34 8.85 4.57 -25.36
CA ASP A 34 8.34 5.55 -24.39
C ASP A 34 9.09 5.44 -23.05
N PHE A 35 9.10 6.55 -22.32
CA PHE A 35 9.66 6.62 -20.97
C PHE A 35 8.78 7.49 -20.07
N GLN A 36 8.46 6.99 -18.89
CA GLN A 36 7.74 7.72 -17.87
C GLN A 36 8.48 7.68 -16.55
N LEU A 37 8.66 8.84 -15.94
CA LEU A 37 9.13 8.98 -14.56
C LEU A 37 7.95 9.40 -13.68
N GLY A 38 7.66 8.60 -12.65
CA GLY A 38 6.54 8.86 -11.76
C GLY A 38 6.85 8.57 -10.29
N PRO A 39 6.01 9.07 -9.38
CA PRO A 39 6.06 8.67 -7.99
C PRO A 39 5.51 7.25 -7.82
N GLY A 40 6.23 6.43 -7.06
CA GLY A 40 5.86 5.08 -6.70
C GLY A 40 6.30 4.75 -5.28
N GLY A 41 6.41 3.45 -4.97
CA GLY A 41 6.60 2.93 -3.62
C GLY A 41 5.27 2.75 -2.89
N LYS A 42 5.10 1.58 -2.27
CA LYS A 42 3.80 1.18 -1.67
C LYS A 42 3.31 2.17 -0.63
N GLY A 43 4.20 2.61 0.27
CA GLY A 43 3.85 3.59 1.29
C GLY A 43 3.39 4.91 0.70
N SER A 44 4.12 5.44 -0.28
CA SER A 44 3.76 6.66 -0.99
C SER A 44 2.44 6.53 -1.74
N ASN A 45 2.24 5.42 -2.47
CA ASN A 45 0.99 5.15 -3.19
C ASN A 45 -0.22 5.14 -2.25
N GLN A 46 -0.11 4.45 -1.11
CA GLN A 46 -1.16 4.36 -0.09
C GLN A 46 -1.43 5.71 0.57
N ALA A 47 -0.39 6.50 0.82
CA ALA A 47 -0.52 7.85 1.35
C ALA A 47 -1.23 8.79 0.36
N VAL A 48 -0.86 8.74 -0.93
CA VAL A 48 -1.53 9.51 -1.99
C VAL A 48 -2.99 9.08 -2.15
N ALA A 49 -3.28 7.77 -2.16
CA ALA A 49 -4.65 7.27 -2.21
C ALA A 49 -5.48 7.83 -1.04
N ALA A 50 -4.97 7.72 0.19
CA ALA A 50 -5.65 8.23 1.38
C ALA A 50 -5.87 9.75 1.33
N ALA A 51 -4.88 10.54 0.88
CA ALA A 51 -4.99 11.99 0.77
C ALA A 51 -6.05 12.41 -0.26
N ARG A 52 -6.07 11.78 -1.45
CA ARG A 52 -7.06 12.06 -2.50
C ARG A 52 -8.49 11.70 -2.10
N LEU A 53 -8.64 10.82 -1.13
CA LEU A 53 -9.93 10.46 -0.52
C LEU A 53 -10.37 11.42 0.58
N GLY A 54 -9.62 12.52 0.79
CA GLY A 54 -9.94 13.56 1.76
C GLY A 54 -9.36 13.32 3.16
N GLY A 55 -8.47 12.33 3.32
CA GLY A 55 -7.80 12.07 4.60
C GLY A 55 -6.73 13.10 4.93
N LYS A 56 -6.58 13.42 6.23
CA LYS A 56 -5.38 14.07 6.74
C LYS A 56 -4.28 13.00 6.87
N VAL A 57 -3.28 13.07 6.01
CA VAL A 57 -2.22 12.05 5.95
C VAL A 57 -0.89 12.62 6.43
N SER A 58 -0.23 11.91 7.34
CA SER A 58 1.16 12.15 7.71
C SER A 58 2.02 10.99 7.23
N PHE A 59 3.13 11.31 6.56
CA PHE A 59 4.01 10.30 6.00
C PHE A 59 5.32 10.24 6.80
N VAL A 60 5.68 9.03 7.22
CA VAL A 60 6.95 8.72 7.91
C VAL A 60 7.81 7.92 6.97
N SER A 61 8.93 8.49 6.53
CA SER A 61 9.81 7.89 5.54
C SER A 61 11.20 8.55 5.56
N LYS A 62 12.09 8.15 4.65
CA LYS A 62 13.39 8.78 4.43
C LYS A 62 13.68 8.90 2.95
N LEU A 63 14.20 10.05 2.52
CA LEU A 63 14.55 10.35 1.13
C LEU A 63 16.01 10.78 1.04
N GLY A 64 16.65 10.56 -0.10
CA GLY A 64 17.95 11.13 -0.41
C GLY A 64 17.86 12.61 -0.81
N ARG A 65 19.03 13.27 -0.87
CA ARG A 65 19.21 14.60 -1.48
C ARG A 65 19.49 14.46 -2.97
N ASP A 66 18.46 14.13 -3.74
CA ASP A 66 18.59 13.84 -5.17
C ASP A 66 17.30 14.17 -5.92
N PRO A 67 17.29 14.15 -7.27
CA PRO A 67 16.11 14.48 -8.06
C PRO A 67 14.88 13.59 -7.75
N PHE A 68 15.07 12.34 -7.30
CA PHE A 68 13.97 11.48 -6.92
C PHE A 68 13.36 11.89 -5.58
N GLY A 69 14.19 12.34 -4.62
CA GLY A 69 13.72 12.95 -3.39
C GLY A 69 12.93 14.23 -3.65
N ASP A 70 13.34 15.03 -4.63
CA ASP A 70 12.61 16.25 -5.04
C ASP A 70 11.27 15.89 -5.69
N LEU A 71 11.21 14.84 -6.52
CA LEU A 71 9.96 14.29 -7.07
C LEU A 71 8.99 13.91 -5.95
N ALA A 72 9.48 13.19 -4.91
CA ALA A 72 8.67 12.81 -3.75
C ALA A 72 8.10 14.04 -3.03
N ARG A 73 8.96 15.01 -2.68
CA ARG A 73 8.57 16.24 -1.96
C ARG A 73 7.53 17.03 -2.75
N LYS A 74 7.72 17.16 -4.07
CA LYS A 74 6.75 17.82 -4.96
C LYS A 74 5.41 17.08 -4.97
N THR A 75 5.42 15.76 -5.06
CA THR A 75 4.20 14.94 -5.03
C THR A 75 3.43 15.17 -3.71
N TYR A 76 4.12 15.07 -2.57
CA TYR A 76 3.46 15.23 -1.27
C TYR A 76 2.91 16.64 -1.06
N ALA A 77 3.63 17.67 -1.50
CA ALA A 77 3.13 19.05 -1.46
C ALA A 77 1.87 19.24 -2.29
N GLN A 78 1.79 18.63 -3.47
CA GLN A 78 0.60 18.68 -4.34
C GLN A 78 -0.61 17.94 -3.75
N GLU A 79 -0.38 16.85 -3.04
CA GLU A 79 -1.43 16.03 -2.44
C GLU A 79 -1.77 16.46 -0.99
N GLY A 80 -1.10 17.49 -0.45
CA GLY A 80 -1.35 18.00 0.90
C GLY A 80 -0.95 17.03 2.02
N ILE A 81 0.01 16.14 1.77
CA ILE A 81 0.51 15.18 2.74
C ILE A 81 1.50 15.86 3.68
N ASP A 82 1.33 15.66 5.00
CA ASP A 82 2.24 16.16 6.03
C ASP A 82 3.57 15.38 5.98
N THR A 83 4.65 16.08 5.65
CA THR A 83 6.00 15.53 5.46
C THR A 83 6.97 15.86 6.59
N ARG A 84 6.51 16.34 7.75
CA ARG A 84 7.37 16.69 8.88
C ARG A 84 8.25 15.53 9.37
N PHE A 85 7.83 14.30 9.09
CA PHE A 85 8.53 13.07 9.46
C PHE A 85 9.07 12.34 8.23
N VAL A 86 9.25 13.05 7.12
CA VAL A 86 10.03 12.57 5.98
C VAL A 86 11.46 13.05 6.15
N PHE A 87 12.30 12.16 6.64
CA PHE A 87 13.69 12.45 6.97
C PHE A 87 14.54 12.53 5.70
N GLU A 88 15.70 13.17 5.82
CA GLU A 88 16.64 13.29 4.73
C GLU A 88 17.91 12.50 5.02
N SER A 89 18.36 11.75 4.04
CA SER A 89 19.64 11.04 4.07
C SER A 89 20.67 11.76 3.21
N THR A 90 21.87 11.93 3.77
CA THR A 90 23.06 12.37 3.02
C THR A 90 23.93 11.20 2.56
N GLU A 91 23.64 9.97 3.02
CA GLU A 91 24.42 8.77 2.76
C GLU A 91 23.79 7.85 1.72
N HIS A 92 22.45 7.88 1.63
CA HIS A 92 21.68 6.96 0.78
C HIS A 92 20.82 7.74 -0.21
N ALA A 93 20.87 7.34 -1.46
CA ALA A 93 20.00 7.88 -2.50
C ALA A 93 18.53 7.47 -2.27
N THR A 94 17.60 8.25 -2.80
CA THR A 94 16.20 7.88 -2.86
C THR A 94 16.00 6.60 -3.67
N GLY A 95 15.00 5.78 -3.30
CA GLY A 95 14.68 4.55 -3.99
C GLY A 95 14.27 4.77 -5.45
N GLY A 96 14.56 3.80 -6.30
CA GLY A 96 14.19 3.79 -7.71
C GLY A 96 13.81 2.40 -8.19
N ALA A 97 12.83 2.31 -9.08
CA ALA A 97 12.43 1.08 -9.75
C ALA A 97 12.63 1.23 -11.26
N ALA A 98 13.46 0.35 -11.85
CA ALA A 98 13.50 0.20 -13.29
C ALA A 98 12.41 -0.77 -13.71
N ILE A 99 11.41 -0.28 -14.45
CA ILE A 99 10.26 -1.04 -14.92
C ILE A 99 10.36 -1.15 -16.44
N ILE A 100 10.55 -2.35 -16.96
CA ILE A 100 10.59 -2.62 -18.40
C ILE A 100 9.26 -3.26 -18.77
N LEU A 101 8.52 -2.61 -19.67
CA LEU A 101 7.21 -3.03 -20.15
C LEU A 101 7.33 -3.50 -21.60
N ASP A 102 6.97 -4.75 -21.87
CA ASP A 102 6.79 -5.25 -23.23
C ASP A 102 5.47 -4.73 -23.80
N GLU A 103 5.56 -3.92 -24.87
CA GLU A 103 4.38 -3.27 -25.45
C GLU A 103 3.49 -4.23 -26.27
N LYS A 104 3.96 -5.44 -26.58
CA LYS A 104 3.19 -6.45 -27.32
C LYS A 104 2.43 -7.37 -26.38
N THR A 105 3.09 -7.84 -25.30
CA THR A 105 2.53 -8.83 -24.37
C THR A 105 1.91 -8.16 -23.15
N GLY A 106 2.33 -6.93 -22.79
CA GLY A 106 1.98 -6.26 -21.54
C GLY A 106 2.71 -6.83 -20.33
N GLU A 107 3.62 -7.79 -20.54
CA GLU A 107 4.46 -8.32 -19.47
C GLU A 107 5.48 -7.27 -18.99
N ASN A 108 5.93 -7.40 -17.75
CA ASN A 108 6.93 -6.51 -17.19
C ASN A 108 8.07 -7.26 -16.51
N ALA A 109 9.22 -6.58 -16.42
CA ALA A 109 10.34 -6.95 -15.56
C ALA A 109 10.69 -5.74 -14.70
N ILE A 110 10.86 -5.95 -13.38
CA ILE A 110 11.05 -4.86 -12.43
C ILE A 110 12.28 -5.15 -11.57
N ILE A 111 13.16 -4.13 -11.45
CA ILE A 111 14.26 -4.12 -10.50
C ILE A 111 14.00 -2.97 -9.54
N VAL A 112 13.90 -3.26 -8.23
CA VAL A 112 13.68 -2.25 -7.20
C VAL A 112 14.96 -2.05 -6.38
N PHE A 113 15.40 -0.81 -6.28
CA PHE A 113 16.37 -0.36 -5.29
C PHE A 113 15.61 0.44 -4.22
N PRO A 114 15.53 -0.06 -2.97
CA PRO A 114 14.70 0.58 -1.94
C PRO A 114 15.26 1.93 -1.47
N GLY A 115 16.55 2.15 -1.53
CA GLY A 115 17.20 3.43 -1.23
C GLY A 115 17.07 3.86 0.23
N ALA A 116 17.03 5.19 0.44
CA ALA A 116 17.06 5.81 1.76
C ALA A 116 15.94 5.34 2.69
N CYS A 117 14.72 5.07 2.19
CA CYS A 117 13.61 4.65 3.03
C CYS A 117 13.89 3.32 3.76
N PHE A 118 14.72 2.45 3.18
CA PHE A 118 15.14 1.19 3.84
C PHE A 118 16.00 1.42 5.08
N HIS A 119 16.44 2.65 5.33
CA HIS A 119 17.27 3.06 6.47
C HIS A 119 16.51 3.95 7.46
N VAL A 120 15.18 3.88 7.48
CA VAL A 120 14.38 4.49 8.56
C VAL A 120 14.68 3.78 9.88
N THR A 121 14.96 4.57 10.91
CA THR A 121 15.39 4.07 12.23
C THR A 121 14.25 4.16 13.26
N PRO A 122 14.30 3.35 14.34
CA PRO A 122 13.39 3.50 15.47
C PRO A 122 13.37 4.91 16.06
N ALA A 123 14.53 5.58 16.16
CA ALA A 123 14.61 6.93 16.69
C ALA A 123 13.89 7.99 15.82
N GLU A 124 13.85 7.78 14.51
CA GLU A 124 13.07 8.62 13.59
C GLU A 124 11.57 8.34 13.71
N ILE A 125 11.17 7.07 13.89
CA ILE A 125 9.78 6.71 14.17
C ILE A 125 9.31 7.33 15.49
N ASP A 126 10.17 7.36 16.54
CA ASP A 126 9.85 8.01 17.81
C ASP A 126 9.60 9.52 17.67
N GLN A 127 10.26 10.20 16.76
CA GLN A 127 9.97 11.62 16.48
C GLN A 127 8.53 11.82 15.96
N ALA A 128 7.96 10.80 15.29
CA ALA A 128 6.57 10.84 14.82
C ALA A 128 5.56 10.38 15.88
N ARG A 129 5.98 9.98 17.09
CA ARG A 129 5.13 9.37 18.12
C ARG A 129 3.91 10.22 18.49
N SER A 130 4.07 11.54 18.59
CA SER A 130 2.94 12.45 18.85
C SER A 130 1.91 12.45 17.73
N ARG A 131 2.36 12.43 16.48
CA ARG A 131 1.48 12.33 15.30
C ARG A 131 0.79 10.97 15.23
N ILE A 132 1.52 9.90 15.51
CA ILE A 132 0.93 8.55 15.59
C ILE A 132 -0.19 8.53 16.62
N SER A 133 0.01 9.07 17.82
CA SER A 133 -1.01 9.09 18.88
C SER A 133 -2.28 9.91 18.53
N GLU A 134 -2.16 10.89 17.64
CA GLU A 134 -3.29 11.70 17.12
C GLU A 134 -4.03 11.00 15.95
N SER A 135 -3.50 9.89 15.45
CA SER A 135 -4.04 9.21 14.28
C SER A 135 -5.17 8.24 14.65
N ALA A 136 -6.14 8.09 13.74
CA ALA A 136 -7.12 7.01 13.83
C ALA A 136 -6.52 5.69 13.35
N VAL A 137 -5.64 5.77 12.34
CA VAL A 137 -5.05 4.61 11.66
C VAL A 137 -3.56 4.82 11.46
N PHE A 138 -2.79 3.77 11.72
CA PHE A 138 -1.39 3.61 11.34
C PHE A 138 -1.29 2.49 10.30
N LEU A 139 -0.70 2.79 9.14
CA LEU A 139 -0.60 1.90 7.99
C LEU A 139 0.86 1.70 7.59
N THR A 140 1.28 0.46 7.38
CA THR A 140 2.65 0.15 6.93
C THR A 140 2.69 -1.05 5.99
N GLN A 141 3.82 -1.19 5.26
CA GLN A 141 4.07 -2.24 4.26
C GLN A 141 5.47 -2.85 4.49
N LEU A 142 5.93 -3.73 3.61
CA LEU A 142 7.20 -4.45 3.78
C LEU A 142 8.33 -3.98 2.83
N GLU A 143 8.26 -2.77 2.30
CA GLU A 143 9.36 -2.15 1.55
C GLU A 143 10.34 -1.39 2.45
N LEU A 144 10.27 -1.62 3.75
CA LEU A 144 11.19 -1.15 4.78
C LEU A 144 11.86 -2.35 5.47
N GLN A 145 12.86 -2.08 6.30
CA GLN A 145 13.42 -3.14 7.16
C GLN A 145 12.36 -3.62 8.16
N ILE A 146 12.22 -4.94 8.30
CA ILE A 146 11.25 -5.58 9.19
C ILE A 146 11.32 -5.05 10.63
N PRO A 147 12.51 -4.84 11.24
CA PRO A 147 12.58 -4.25 12.58
C PRO A 147 11.95 -2.86 12.69
N ALA A 148 12.04 -2.02 11.66
CA ALA A 148 11.40 -0.69 11.65
C ALA A 148 9.87 -0.80 11.52
N VAL A 149 9.40 -1.73 10.67
CA VAL A 149 7.96 -2.03 10.51
C VAL A 149 7.36 -2.53 11.83
N GLU A 150 7.99 -3.53 12.46
CA GLU A 150 7.54 -4.09 13.73
C GLU A 150 7.55 -3.03 14.85
N TYR A 151 8.59 -2.20 14.90
CA TYR A 151 8.69 -1.10 15.86
C TYR A 151 7.54 -0.10 15.70
N GLY A 152 7.25 0.33 14.48
CA GLY A 152 6.15 1.25 14.18
C GLY A 152 4.77 0.69 14.54
N LEU A 153 4.49 -0.57 14.18
CA LEU A 153 3.27 -1.27 14.54
C LEU A 153 3.10 -1.39 16.04
N ARG A 154 4.17 -1.76 16.76
CA ARG A 154 4.16 -1.88 18.22
C ARG A 154 3.84 -0.56 18.89
N ILE A 155 4.52 0.55 18.50
CA ILE A 155 4.25 1.88 19.06
C ILE A 155 2.80 2.31 18.79
N ALA A 156 2.30 2.15 17.56
CA ALA A 156 0.94 2.53 17.22
C ALA A 156 -0.07 1.72 18.05
N HIS A 157 0.15 0.42 18.18
CA HIS A 157 -0.68 -0.47 18.99
C HIS A 157 -0.68 -0.08 20.49
N GLU A 158 0.50 0.19 21.08
CA GLU A 158 0.65 0.66 22.46
C GLU A 158 -0.07 1.99 22.72
N LEU A 159 -0.16 2.86 21.70
CA LEU A 159 -0.88 4.14 21.75
C LEU A 159 -2.39 4.00 21.50
N GLY A 160 -2.90 2.77 21.29
CA GLY A 160 -4.32 2.52 21.02
C GLY A 160 -4.77 2.97 19.62
N VAL A 161 -3.84 3.13 18.68
CA VAL A 161 -4.12 3.49 17.28
C VAL A 161 -4.40 2.22 16.48
N THR A 162 -5.42 2.24 15.64
CA THR A 162 -5.74 1.11 14.75
C THR A 162 -4.59 0.84 13.78
N THR A 163 -4.07 -0.38 13.77
CA THR A 163 -2.90 -0.76 12.97
C THR A 163 -3.30 -1.59 11.75
N ILE A 164 -2.74 -1.25 10.59
CA ILE A 164 -2.88 -2.01 9.34
C ILE A 164 -1.48 -2.40 8.86
N LEU A 165 -1.26 -3.70 8.68
CA LEU A 165 -0.12 -4.23 7.95
C LEU A 165 -0.57 -4.70 6.58
N ASN A 166 -0.11 -4.03 5.52
CA ASN A 166 -0.14 -4.58 4.17
C ASN A 166 1.16 -5.35 3.94
N PRO A 167 1.16 -6.69 3.94
CA PRO A 167 2.38 -7.49 3.94
C PRO A 167 2.97 -7.66 2.53
N ALA A 168 3.10 -6.55 1.83
CA ALA A 168 3.60 -6.45 0.46
C ALA A 168 4.99 -5.76 0.42
N PRO A 169 5.98 -6.34 -0.28
CA PRO A 169 5.98 -7.66 -0.93
C PRO A 169 5.94 -8.80 0.08
N GLY A 170 5.42 -9.98 -0.35
CA GLY A 170 5.30 -11.16 0.52
C GLY A 170 6.66 -11.64 1.04
N LEU A 171 6.86 -11.53 2.34
CA LEU A 171 8.07 -11.95 3.07
C LEU A 171 7.69 -12.81 4.28
N ALA A 172 8.58 -13.71 4.68
CA ALA A 172 8.44 -14.39 5.96
C ALA A 172 8.59 -13.37 7.11
N LEU A 173 7.66 -13.37 8.05
CA LEU A 173 7.62 -12.44 9.17
C LEU A 173 7.77 -13.17 10.51
N PRO A 174 8.40 -12.53 11.52
CA PRO A 174 8.37 -13.03 12.89
C PRO A 174 6.93 -13.04 13.41
N GLN A 175 6.59 -14.08 14.19
CA GLN A 175 5.22 -14.20 14.70
C GLN A 175 4.83 -13.03 15.61
N SER A 176 5.78 -12.41 16.29
CA SER A 176 5.58 -11.27 17.19
C SER A 176 4.87 -10.08 16.51
N ILE A 177 5.11 -9.87 15.22
CA ILE A 177 4.55 -8.73 14.49
C ILE A 177 3.02 -8.76 14.42
N PHE A 178 2.43 -9.97 14.32
CA PHE A 178 0.98 -10.13 14.17
C PHE A 178 0.19 -9.71 15.41
N ALA A 179 0.78 -9.80 16.61
CA ALA A 179 0.16 -9.35 17.86
C ALA A 179 -0.06 -7.82 17.90
N HIS A 180 0.62 -7.07 17.04
CA HIS A 180 0.49 -5.62 16.91
C HIS A 180 -0.37 -5.21 15.71
N CYS A 181 -0.98 -6.17 15.00
CA CYS A 181 -1.79 -5.90 13.81
C CYS A 181 -3.29 -6.04 14.13
N ASP A 182 -4.00 -4.91 14.11
CA ASP A 182 -5.47 -4.98 14.11
C ASP A 182 -5.98 -5.53 12.78
N TYR A 183 -5.32 -5.17 11.67
CA TYR A 183 -5.66 -5.66 10.33
C TYR A 183 -4.40 -6.11 9.59
N VAL A 184 -4.49 -7.27 8.92
CA VAL A 184 -3.49 -7.75 7.96
C VAL A 184 -4.18 -7.89 6.61
N THR A 185 -3.64 -7.24 5.56
CA THR A 185 -4.30 -7.10 4.25
C THR A 185 -3.47 -7.70 3.10
N PRO A 186 -3.18 -9.01 3.10
CA PRO A 186 -2.43 -9.67 2.03
C PRO A 186 -3.28 -9.88 0.77
N ASN A 187 -2.62 -10.03 -0.38
CA ASN A 187 -3.18 -10.69 -1.54
C ASN A 187 -3.01 -12.22 -1.44
N GLU A 188 -3.41 -12.97 -2.48
CA GLU A 188 -3.34 -14.45 -2.52
C GLU A 188 -1.91 -14.97 -2.30
N SER A 189 -0.93 -14.41 -3.00
CA SER A 189 0.47 -14.85 -2.93
C SER A 189 1.14 -14.45 -1.60
N GLU A 190 0.83 -13.28 -1.08
CA GLU A 190 1.30 -12.79 0.21
C GLU A 190 0.70 -13.64 1.35
N ALA A 191 -0.60 -13.95 1.28
CA ALA A 191 -1.25 -14.82 2.23
C ALA A 191 -0.62 -16.22 2.23
N ALA A 192 -0.34 -16.77 1.05
CA ALA A 192 0.34 -18.07 0.92
C ALA A 192 1.75 -18.02 1.53
N THR A 193 2.52 -16.94 1.29
CA THR A 193 3.86 -16.77 1.86
C THR A 193 3.82 -16.69 3.39
N LEU A 194 2.86 -15.97 3.96
CA LEU A 194 2.75 -15.78 5.41
C LEU A 194 2.23 -17.03 6.15
N THR A 195 1.39 -17.81 5.50
CA THR A 195 0.65 -18.90 6.18
C THR A 195 1.09 -20.29 5.77
N GLY A 196 1.75 -20.42 4.61
CA GLY A 196 2.02 -21.72 3.98
C GLY A 196 0.78 -22.34 3.33
N VAL A 197 -0.37 -21.64 3.30
CA VAL A 197 -1.61 -22.11 2.67
C VAL A 197 -1.74 -21.51 1.27
N PRO A 198 -1.62 -22.27 0.19
CA PRO A 198 -1.88 -21.80 -1.17
C PRO A 198 -3.31 -21.26 -1.28
N VAL A 199 -3.48 -20.10 -1.94
CA VAL A 199 -4.78 -19.44 -2.10
C VAL A 199 -5.15 -19.43 -3.59
N ALA A 200 -5.98 -20.36 -4.01
CA ALA A 200 -6.48 -20.47 -5.37
C ALA A 200 -7.99 -20.16 -5.49
N ASN A 201 -8.71 -20.15 -4.38
CA ASN A 201 -10.16 -19.92 -4.31
C ASN A 201 -10.55 -19.38 -2.95
N LEU A 202 -11.83 -19.05 -2.78
CA LEU A 202 -12.38 -18.47 -1.55
C LEU A 202 -12.21 -19.38 -0.32
N ALA A 203 -12.33 -20.71 -0.48
CA ALA A 203 -12.16 -21.64 0.64
C ALA A 203 -10.68 -21.69 1.12
N ASP A 204 -9.74 -21.55 0.19
CA ASP A 204 -8.32 -21.43 0.50
C ASP A 204 -8.03 -20.13 1.22
N ALA A 205 -8.60 -19.02 0.75
CA ALA A 205 -8.48 -17.72 1.40
C ALA A 205 -9.05 -17.78 2.83
N GLU A 206 -10.14 -18.50 3.05
CA GLU A 206 -10.69 -18.69 4.40
C GLU A 206 -9.70 -19.44 5.32
N ARG A 207 -9.04 -20.49 4.84
CA ARG A 207 -8.02 -21.22 5.62
C ARG A 207 -6.78 -20.36 5.89
N ALA A 208 -6.36 -19.58 4.90
CA ALA A 208 -5.26 -18.64 5.08
C ALA A 208 -5.61 -17.54 6.11
N ALA A 209 -6.84 -17.02 6.09
CA ALA A 209 -7.33 -16.09 7.10
C ALA A 209 -7.31 -16.69 8.51
N ASP A 210 -7.76 -17.95 8.68
CA ASP A 210 -7.67 -18.66 9.96
C ASP A 210 -6.23 -18.76 10.47
N ALA A 211 -5.30 -19.07 9.57
CA ALA A 211 -3.89 -19.15 9.93
C ALA A 211 -3.31 -17.78 10.33
N LEU A 212 -3.71 -16.67 9.70
CA LEU A 212 -3.30 -15.33 10.11
C LEU A 212 -3.87 -14.94 11.50
N LEU A 213 -5.13 -15.27 11.78
CA LEU A 213 -5.74 -15.06 13.07
C LEU A 213 -5.04 -15.90 14.16
N ALA A 214 -4.70 -17.16 13.86
CA ALA A 214 -3.95 -18.02 14.76
C ALA A 214 -2.52 -17.51 15.05
N LYS A 215 -1.93 -16.72 14.16
CA LYS A 215 -0.64 -16.06 14.37
C LYS A 215 -0.75 -14.82 15.27
N GLY A 216 -1.96 -14.33 15.56
CA GLY A 216 -2.20 -13.20 16.45
C GLY A 216 -2.81 -11.96 15.81
N ALA A 217 -3.02 -11.93 14.48
CA ALA A 217 -3.73 -10.85 13.83
C ALA A 217 -5.19 -10.79 14.33
N ARG A 218 -5.73 -9.59 14.53
CA ARG A 218 -7.10 -9.44 15.02
C ARG A 218 -8.13 -9.60 13.89
N ASN A 219 -7.79 -9.13 12.70
CA ASN A 219 -8.62 -9.23 11.49
C ASN A 219 -7.75 -9.58 10.28
N ALA A 220 -8.23 -10.47 9.42
CA ALA A 220 -7.64 -10.78 8.12
C ALA A 220 -8.54 -10.26 7.01
N VAL A 221 -7.97 -9.52 6.04
CA VAL A 221 -8.65 -9.03 4.84
C VAL A 221 -7.81 -9.48 3.65
N ILE A 222 -8.17 -10.60 3.03
CA ILE A 222 -7.40 -11.16 1.91
C ILE A 222 -7.99 -10.65 0.60
N THR A 223 -7.21 -9.87 -0.16
CA THR A 223 -7.63 -9.40 -1.49
C THR A 223 -7.47 -10.51 -2.51
N LEU A 224 -8.46 -10.65 -3.41
CA LEU A 224 -8.63 -11.75 -4.36
C LEU A 224 -8.77 -11.23 -5.81
N GLY A 225 -8.08 -10.15 -6.12
CA GLY A 225 -8.11 -9.51 -7.43
C GLY A 225 -9.53 -9.22 -7.91
N ALA A 226 -9.90 -9.75 -9.07
CA ALA A 226 -11.23 -9.56 -9.66
C ALA A 226 -12.38 -10.20 -8.85
N GLN A 227 -12.07 -11.05 -7.86
CA GLN A 227 -13.08 -11.62 -6.98
C GLN A 227 -13.39 -10.73 -5.75
N GLY A 228 -12.62 -9.66 -5.55
CA GLY A 228 -12.82 -8.74 -4.42
C GLY A 228 -11.97 -9.08 -3.21
N ALA A 229 -12.56 -9.28 -2.03
CA ALA A 229 -11.80 -9.59 -0.81
C ALA A 229 -12.59 -10.46 0.17
N LEU A 230 -11.88 -11.34 0.87
CA LEU A 230 -12.39 -12.08 2.01
C LEU A 230 -12.07 -11.33 3.30
N VAL A 231 -13.07 -11.09 4.12
CA VAL A 231 -12.94 -10.53 5.47
C VAL A 231 -13.18 -11.63 6.49
N LYS A 232 -12.27 -11.78 7.47
CA LYS A 232 -12.47 -12.72 8.57
C LYS A 232 -11.88 -12.20 9.89
N ASN A 233 -12.66 -12.35 10.96
CA ASN A 233 -12.23 -12.20 12.34
C ASN A 233 -13.04 -13.17 13.24
N ALA A 234 -12.96 -13.02 14.54
CA ALA A 234 -13.69 -13.88 15.49
C ALA A 234 -15.23 -13.82 15.34
N SER A 235 -15.79 -12.73 14.82
CA SER A 235 -17.24 -12.46 14.75
C SER A 235 -17.79 -12.31 13.35
N VAL A 236 -16.94 -12.02 12.38
CA VAL A 236 -17.32 -11.70 10.99
C VAL A 236 -16.60 -12.64 10.03
N LYS A 237 -17.38 -13.20 9.09
CA LYS A 237 -16.87 -13.82 7.85
C LYS A 237 -17.70 -13.28 6.70
N ALA A 238 -17.08 -12.58 5.77
CA ALA A 238 -17.78 -12.00 4.63
C ALA A 238 -16.89 -12.00 3.39
N HIS A 239 -17.49 -12.29 2.24
CA HIS A 239 -16.89 -12.05 0.94
C HIS A 239 -17.46 -10.76 0.38
N VAL A 240 -16.59 -9.79 0.13
CA VAL A 240 -16.92 -8.52 -0.51
C VAL A 240 -16.50 -8.62 -1.96
N THR A 241 -17.45 -8.60 -2.87
CA THR A 241 -17.19 -8.68 -4.32
C THR A 241 -16.44 -7.45 -4.82
N ALA A 242 -15.61 -7.63 -5.84
CA ALA A 242 -14.98 -6.52 -6.53
C ALA A 242 -16.03 -5.58 -7.13
N ILE A 243 -15.71 -4.30 -7.22
CA ILE A 243 -16.59 -3.30 -7.80
C ILE A 243 -16.05 -2.95 -9.18
N ASP A 244 -16.84 -3.24 -10.21
CA ASP A 244 -16.51 -2.89 -11.59
C ASP A 244 -16.66 -1.39 -11.82
N ALA A 245 -15.55 -0.74 -12.14
CA ALA A 245 -15.51 0.68 -12.49
C ALA A 245 -15.28 0.92 -14.00
N GLY A 246 -15.12 -0.15 -14.79
CA GLY A 246 -14.89 -0.10 -16.23
C GLY A 246 -13.73 -0.97 -16.69
N ARG A 247 -13.29 -0.74 -17.94
CA ARG A 247 -12.22 -1.53 -18.54
C ARG A 247 -10.91 -1.43 -17.76
N VAL A 248 -10.35 -2.57 -17.41
CA VAL A 248 -9.02 -2.66 -16.78
C VAL A 248 -7.94 -2.24 -17.78
N VAL A 249 -7.10 -1.29 -17.38
CA VAL A 249 -5.95 -0.79 -18.14
C VAL A 249 -4.65 -1.29 -17.53
N GLU A 250 -4.52 -1.16 -16.19
CA GLU A 250 -3.32 -1.58 -15.45
C GLU A 250 -3.71 -1.97 -14.01
N THR A 251 -3.15 -3.05 -13.50
CA THR A 251 -3.43 -3.53 -12.13
C THR A 251 -2.36 -3.15 -11.10
N THR A 252 -1.24 -2.58 -11.55
CA THR A 252 -0.17 -2.11 -10.65
C THR A 252 -0.70 -1.04 -9.71
N GLY A 253 -0.45 -1.19 -8.41
CA GLY A 253 -0.93 -0.26 -7.40
C GLY A 253 -2.39 -0.46 -6.94
N ALA A 254 -3.14 -1.45 -7.47
CA ALA A 254 -4.50 -1.73 -7.03
C ALA A 254 -4.57 -2.09 -5.53
N GLY A 255 -3.61 -2.85 -5.03
CA GLY A 255 -3.48 -3.16 -3.61
C GLY A 255 -3.20 -1.92 -2.75
N ASP A 256 -2.41 -0.97 -3.28
CA ASP A 256 -2.14 0.31 -2.60
C ASP A 256 -3.39 1.19 -2.56
N ALA A 257 -4.13 1.26 -3.67
CA ALA A 257 -5.42 1.94 -3.77
C ALA A 257 -6.42 1.36 -2.76
N PHE A 258 -6.52 0.02 -2.69
CA PHE A 258 -7.34 -0.67 -1.71
C PHE A 258 -6.96 -0.27 -0.28
N ASN A 259 -5.68 -0.36 0.09
CA ASN A 259 -5.22 -0.09 1.46
C ASN A 259 -5.38 1.37 1.86
N GLY A 260 -5.12 2.33 0.97
CA GLY A 260 -5.40 3.75 1.20
C GLY A 260 -6.88 4.00 1.44
N GLY A 261 -7.76 3.41 0.61
CA GLY A 261 -9.21 3.48 0.77
C GLY A 261 -9.71 2.83 2.05
N PHE A 262 -9.23 1.63 2.34
CA PHE A 262 -9.56 0.88 3.55
C PHE A 262 -9.19 1.66 4.82
N ALA A 263 -7.98 2.24 4.85
CA ALA A 263 -7.51 3.05 5.97
C ALA A 263 -8.39 4.29 6.22
N ILE A 264 -8.79 5.00 5.16
CA ILE A 264 -9.69 6.16 5.27
C ILE A 264 -11.08 5.75 5.77
N ALA A 265 -11.63 4.66 5.24
CA ALA A 265 -12.93 4.16 5.66
C ALA A 265 -12.95 3.77 7.16
N LEU A 266 -11.88 3.13 7.65
CA LEU A 266 -11.72 2.83 9.08
C LEU A 266 -11.56 4.12 9.91
N ALA A 267 -10.77 5.10 9.42
CA ALA A 267 -10.62 6.39 10.10
C ALA A 267 -11.94 7.17 10.21
N GLU A 268 -12.84 6.98 9.26
CA GLU A 268 -14.22 7.50 9.27
C GLU A 268 -15.16 6.72 10.20
N GLY A 269 -14.71 5.62 10.79
CA GLY A 269 -15.49 4.79 11.72
C GLY A 269 -16.40 3.76 11.03
N LYS A 270 -16.16 3.42 9.76
CA LYS A 270 -16.87 2.33 9.09
C LYS A 270 -16.46 0.98 9.69
N ASP A 271 -17.39 0.04 9.72
CA ASP A 271 -17.07 -1.35 10.06
C ASP A 271 -16.17 -2.00 9.00
N ILE A 272 -15.60 -3.15 9.31
CA ILE A 272 -14.64 -3.84 8.46
C ILE A 272 -15.18 -4.18 7.07
N VAL A 273 -16.46 -4.57 6.96
CA VAL A 273 -17.10 -4.95 5.69
C VAL A 273 -17.32 -3.72 4.82
N ALA A 274 -17.84 -2.65 5.41
CA ALA A 274 -18.03 -1.37 4.73
C ALA A 274 -16.69 -0.73 4.32
N ALA A 275 -15.66 -0.82 5.17
CA ALA A 275 -14.31 -0.36 4.84
C ALA A 275 -13.70 -1.17 3.69
N THR A 276 -13.88 -2.50 3.69
CA THR A 276 -13.43 -3.37 2.59
C THR A 276 -14.15 -3.03 1.28
N LYS A 277 -15.47 -2.81 1.31
CA LYS A 277 -16.24 -2.39 0.13
C LYS A 277 -15.72 -1.06 -0.42
N PHE A 278 -15.41 -0.11 0.46
CA PHE A 278 -14.84 1.18 0.04
C PHE A 278 -13.45 1.00 -0.57
N GLY A 279 -12.57 0.18 0.02
CA GLY A 279 -11.27 -0.18 -0.55
C GLY A 279 -11.38 -0.85 -1.93
N CYS A 280 -12.34 -1.78 -2.11
CA CYS A 280 -12.63 -2.39 -3.41
C CYS A 280 -13.06 -1.36 -4.47
N ALA A 281 -13.85 -0.35 -4.09
CA ALA A 281 -14.26 0.71 -5.02
C ALA A 281 -13.07 1.59 -5.45
N VAL A 282 -12.20 1.93 -4.51
CA VAL A 282 -10.97 2.70 -4.78
C VAL A 282 -10.05 1.92 -5.73
N ALA A 283 -9.81 0.64 -5.45
CA ALA A 283 -9.02 -0.25 -6.30
C ALA A 283 -9.67 -0.43 -7.68
N GLY A 284 -11.00 -0.63 -7.74
CA GLY A 284 -11.74 -0.78 -9.00
C GLY A 284 -11.56 0.41 -9.94
N ILE A 285 -11.54 1.65 -9.41
CA ILE A 285 -11.27 2.83 -10.23
C ILE A 285 -9.80 2.90 -10.62
N SER A 286 -8.87 2.63 -9.70
CA SER A 286 -7.44 2.75 -9.98
C SER A 286 -7.01 1.88 -11.16
N VAL A 287 -7.52 0.66 -11.29
CA VAL A 287 -7.15 -0.26 -12.38
C VAL A 287 -7.66 0.19 -13.76
N THR A 288 -8.52 1.20 -13.85
CA THR A 288 -8.99 1.76 -15.13
C THR A 288 -8.03 2.81 -15.72
N ARG A 289 -6.90 3.07 -15.05
CA ARG A 289 -5.94 4.14 -15.42
C ARG A 289 -4.51 3.61 -15.35
N PRO A 290 -3.60 4.16 -16.16
CA PRO A 290 -2.18 3.79 -16.08
C PRO A 290 -1.51 4.43 -14.85
N GLY A 291 -0.44 3.76 -14.39
CA GLY A 291 0.44 4.21 -13.31
C GLY A 291 -0.05 3.83 -11.92
N THR A 292 0.82 4.03 -10.94
CA THR A 292 0.61 3.68 -9.53
C THR A 292 -0.06 4.84 -8.76
N SER A 293 0.71 5.79 -8.22
CA SER A 293 0.16 6.98 -7.54
C SER A 293 -0.75 7.82 -8.44
N LEU A 294 -0.47 7.87 -9.75
CA LEU A 294 -1.23 8.68 -10.70
C LEU A 294 -2.66 8.15 -10.91
N SER A 295 -2.85 6.84 -10.81
CA SER A 295 -4.16 6.19 -11.00
C SER A 295 -5.12 6.37 -9.83
N MET A 296 -4.64 6.80 -8.65
CA MET A 296 -5.44 6.91 -7.43
C MET A 296 -6.63 7.86 -7.63
N PRO A 297 -7.88 7.43 -7.35
CA PRO A 297 -9.07 8.25 -7.56
C PRO A 297 -9.23 9.32 -6.47
N LYS A 298 -10.02 10.34 -6.80
CA LYS A 298 -10.51 11.32 -5.83
C LYS A 298 -11.79 10.82 -5.15
N ARG A 299 -12.09 11.32 -3.96
CA ARG A 299 -13.25 10.96 -3.15
C ARG A 299 -14.57 11.00 -3.94
N ALA A 300 -14.83 12.06 -4.68
CA ALA A 300 -16.08 12.22 -5.43
C ALA A 300 -16.29 11.12 -6.49
N GLU A 301 -15.22 10.58 -7.07
CA GLU A 301 -15.29 9.48 -8.04
C GLU A 301 -15.72 8.17 -7.36
N VAL A 302 -15.18 7.91 -6.17
CA VAL A 302 -15.50 6.72 -5.37
C VAL A 302 -16.93 6.78 -4.87
N ASP A 303 -17.37 7.93 -4.36
CA ASP A 303 -18.75 8.13 -3.88
C ASP A 303 -19.75 7.96 -5.04
N ALA A 304 -19.42 8.49 -6.23
CA ALA A 304 -20.25 8.32 -7.43
C ALA A 304 -20.34 6.86 -7.90
N LEU A 305 -19.25 6.10 -7.81
CA LEU A 305 -19.26 4.67 -8.15
C LEU A 305 -20.09 3.87 -7.14
N LEU A 306 -19.91 4.10 -5.85
CA LEU A 306 -20.66 3.41 -4.80
C LEU A 306 -22.17 3.70 -4.87
N ALA A 307 -22.56 4.92 -5.23
CA ALA A 307 -23.96 5.27 -5.40
C ALA A 307 -24.66 4.52 -6.55
N ARG A 308 -23.92 4.00 -7.54
CA ARG A 308 -24.45 3.21 -8.65
C ARG A 308 -24.54 1.71 -8.35
N THR A 309 -23.86 1.27 -7.28
CA THR A 309 -23.75 -0.15 -6.90
C THR A 309 -24.58 -0.51 -5.67
N LEU A 310 -25.42 0.44 -5.22
CA LEU A 310 -26.50 0.27 -4.22
C LEU A 310 -27.82 -0.02 -4.93
#